data_967d864f957bb507d3d91582afe30be8
#
_entry.id   967d864f957bb507d3d91582afe30be8
#
_cell.length_a   1.000
_cell.length_b   1.000
_cell.length_c   1.000
_cell.angle_alpha   90.00
_cell.angle_beta   90.00
_cell.angle_gamma   90.00
#
_symmetry.space_group_name_H-M   'P 1'
#
loop_
_entity.id
_entity.type
_entity.pdbx_description
1 polymer ?
#
loop_
_entity_poly.entity_id
_entity_poly.type
_entity_poly.pdbx_seq_one_letter_code
_entity_poly.pdbx_strand_id
1 'polypeptide(L)'
;ILTTHYMEEAAVLGNRIGILSEGEMKCMGSPLFLIERFSKNINLNITKELNSNNDEIINFVQKNINDNNIEYEIYTEEILFKIPKDNQNFSGTIFFKLLDENCINLKIKNYSISMSTLEDVFINVSKLTKAKREIMYDIDGNRLEDEEILEQKKRENNYLILYDDNNYNEK
;
A
#
# COMPACT_ATOMS: atom_id res chain seq x y z
N ILE A 1 27.16 3.20 5.57
CA ILE A 1 26.22 2.73 4.54
C ILE A 1 26.06 1.24 4.72
N LEU A 2 24.82 0.79 4.83
CA LEU A 2 24.41 -0.60 4.90
C LEU A 2 23.64 -0.93 3.62
N THR A 3 23.96 -2.05 2.98
CA THR A 3 23.16 -2.59 1.87
C THR A 3 22.57 -3.92 2.33
N THR A 4 21.26 -4.02 2.28
CA THR A 4 20.51 -5.21 2.71
C THR A 4 19.31 -5.43 1.81
N HIS A 5 18.83 -6.66 1.76
CA HIS A 5 17.53 -7.01 1.18
C HIS A 5 16.47 -7.28 2.28
N TYR A 6 16.84 -7.17 3.54
CA TYR A 6 15.94 -7.30 4.68
C TYR A 6 15.35 -5.93 5.03
N MET A 7 14.09 -5.73 4.70
CA MET A 7 13.39 -4.44 4.88
C MET A 7 13.22 -4.06 6.34
N GLU A 8 13.04 -5.05 7.22
CA GLU A 8 12.93 -4.82 8.66
C GLU A 8 14.24 -4.29 9.25
N GLU A 9 15.39 -4.86 8.86
CA GLU A 9 16.71 -4.34 9.28
C GLU A 9 16.91 -2.91 8.80
N ALA A 10 16.59 -2.65 7.54
CA ALA A 10 16.69 -1.31 6.98
C ALA A 10 15.80 -0.31 7.74
N ALA A 11 14.58 -0.71 8.11
CA ALA A 11 13.63 0.13 8.84
C ALA A 11 14.12 0.49 10.25
N VAL A 12 14.78 -0.46 10.94
CA VAL A 12 15.27 -0.26 12.30
C VAL A 12 16.61 0.45 12.36
N LEU A 13 17.54 0.11 11.46
CA LEU A 13 18.92 0.59 11.49
C LEU A 13 19.13 1.85 10.64
N GLY A 14 18.28 2.10 9.66
CA GLY A 14 18.44 3.17 8.69
C GLY A 14 17.77 4.47 9.10
N ASN A 15 18.52 5.55 9.31
CA ASN A 15 17.95 6.89 9.44
C ASN A 15 17.41 7.40 8.10
N ARG A 16 18.08 7.03 7.01
CA ARG A 16 17.66 7.30 5.62
C ARG A 16 17.83 6.04 4.80
N ILE A 17 16.83 5.72 4.01
CA ILE A 17 16.76 4.51 3.18
C ILE A 17 16.64 4.94 1.73
N GLY A 18 17.50 4.37 0.88
CA GLY A 18 17.39 4.45 -0.57
C GLY A 18 16.91 3.13 -1.13
N ILE A 19 15.85 3.14 -1.91
CA ILE A 19 15.34 1.94 -2.61
C ILE A 19 15.92 1.91 -4.01
N LEU A 20 16.69 0.86 -4.28
CA LEU A 20 17.26 0.56 -5.60
C LEU A 20 16.40 -0.52 -6.27
N SER A 21 15.99 -0.26 -7.48
CA SER A 21 15.29 -1.24 -8.32
C SER A 21 15.84 -1.13 -9.74
N GLU A 22 16.23 -2.28 -10.31
CA GLU A 22 16.76 -2.38 -11.68
C GLU A 22 17.98 -1.48 -11.96
N GLY A 23 18.85 -1.34 -10.96
CA GLY A 23 20.09 -0.55 -11.06
C GLY A 23 19.90 0.95 -10.87
N GLU A 24 18.68 1.42 -10.61
CA GLU A 24 18.38 2.84 -10.40
C GLU A 24 17.85 3.10 -9.00
N MET A 25 18.19 4.26 -8.44
CA MET A 25 17.59 4.74 -7.20
C MET A 25 16.19 5.28 -7.50
N LYS A 26 15.17 4.63 -6.94
CA LYS A 26 13.76 4.98 -7.20
C LYS A 26 13.19 5.96 -6.19
N CYS A 27 13.63 5.88 -4.96
CA CYS A 27 13.25 6.85 -3.91
C CYS A 27 14.25 6.82 -2.77
N MET A 28 14.31 7.89 -2.00
CA MET A 28 15.13 8.01 -0.79
C MET A 28 14.39 8.86 0.27
N GLY A 29 14.44 8.42 1.52
CA GLY A 29 13.85 9.16 2.62
C GLY A 29 14.03 8.47 3.97
N SER A 30 13.42 9.01 5.02
CA SER A 30 13.29 8.28 6.28
C SER A 30 12.31 7.09 6.12
N PRO A 31 12.40 6.05 6.94
CA PRO A 31 11.45 4.93 6.90
C PRO A 31 10.01 5.39 6.95
N LEU A 32 9.68 6.29 7.87
CA LEU A 32 8.32 6.82 8.03
C LEU A 32 7.85 7.59 6.79
N PHE A 33 8.69 8.48 6.26
CA PHE A 33 8.38 9.22 5.03
C PHE A 33 8.07 8.28 3.86
N LEU A 34 8.88 7.23 3.67
CA LEU A 34 8.68 6.27 2.60
C LEU A 34 7.36 5.50 2.77
N ILE A 35 7.05 5.07 4.01
CA ILE A 35 5.80 4.38 4.32
C ILE A 35 4.60 5.31 4.10
N GLU A 36 4.62 6.53 4.59
CA GLU A 36 3.53 7.49 4.41
C GLU A 36 3.27 7.81 2.93
N ARG A 37 4.35 7.95 2.17
CA ARG A 37 4.28 8.40 0.79
C ARG A 37 3.92 7.30 -0.21
N PHE A 38 4.46 6.11 -0.03
CA PHE A 38 4.35 5.02 -1.01
C PHE A 38 3.45 3.86 -0.57
N SER A 39 2.99 3.86 0.68
CA SER A 39 1.99 2.88 1.09
C SER A 39 0.61 3.32 0.62
N LYS A 40 -0.05 2.42 -0.10
CA LYS A 40 -1.39 2.67 -0.65
C LYS A 40 -2.50 2.25 0.30
N ASN A 41 -2.21 1.35 1.21
CA ASN A 41 -3.22 0.68 2.03
C ASN A 41 -2.97 0.85 3.53
N ILE A 42 -4.03 0.69 4.29
CA ILE A 42 -4.03 0.43 5.72
C ILE A 42 -4.37 -1.05 5.89
N ASN A 43 -3.63 -1.76 6.72
CA ASN A 43 -3.88 -3.17 7.01
C ASN A 43 -4.80 -3.29 8.22
N LEU A 44 -5.99 -3.88 8.02
CA LEU A 44 -6.90 -4.28 9.08
C LEU A 44 -6.77 -5.79 9.28
N ASN A 45 -6.28 -6.21 10.43
CA ASN A 45 -6.19 -7.62 10.79
C ASN A 45 -7.33 -7.97 11.77
N ILE A 46 -8.14 -8.95 11.42
CA ILE A 46 -9.25 -9.45 12.24
C ILE A 46 -8.93 -10.86 12.68
N THR A 47 -8.73 -11.05 13.99
CA THR A 47 -8.58 -12.36 14.61
C THR A 47 -9.96 -12.92 14.96
N LYS A 48 -10.27 -14.10 14.48
CA LYS A 48 -11.60 -14.72 14.56
C LYS A 48 -11.58 -16.06 15.31
N GLU A 49 -12.74 -16.55 15.71
CA GLU A 49 -12.90 -17.90 16.20
C GLU A 49 -12.83 -18.92 15.05
N LEU A 50 -12.37 -20.15 15.34
CA LEU A 50 -12.24 -21.21 14.33
C LEU A 50 -13.58 -21.58 13.67
N ASN A 51 -14.69 -21.37 14.37
CA ASN A 51 -16.05 -21.67 13.92
C ASN A 51 -16.79 -20.41 13.39
N SER A 52 -16.08 -19.32 13.10
CA SER A 52 -16.63 -18.13 12.49
C SER A 52 -16.85 -18.33 11.00
N ASN A 53 -17.83 -17.61 10.45
CA ASN A 53 -18.09 -17.60 9.02
C ASN A 53 -17.27 -16.48 8.34
N ASN A 54 -16.32 -16.85 7.49
CA ASN A 54 -15.47 -15.89 6.79
C ASN A 54 -16.29 -14.96 5.89
N ASP A 55 -17.29 -15.49 5.17
CA ASP A 55 -18.07 -14.71 4.23
C ASP A 55 -18.89 -13.63 4.93
N GLU A 56 -19.38 -13.90 6.13
CA GLU A 56 -20.11 -12.90 6.94
C GLU A 56 -19.19 -11.76 7.35
N ILE A 57 -17.95 -12.06 7.78
CA ILE A 57 -16.95 -11.05 8.16
C ILE A 57 -16.55 -10.22 6.94
N ILE A 58 -16.25 -10.88 5.81
CA ILE A 58 -15.86 -10.21 4.57
C ILE A 58 -16.98 -9.28 4.08
N ASN A 59 -18.20 -9.79 4.00
CA ASN A 59 -19.36 -9.00 3.58
C ASN A 59 -19.62 -7.81 4.51
N PHE A 60 -19.46 -8.00 5.82
CA PHE A 60 -19.58 -6.92 6.80
C PHE A 60 -18.55 -5.84 6.56
N VAL A 61 -17.28 -6.20 6.37
CA VAL A 61 -16.18 -5.26 6.11
C VAL A 61 -16.40 -4.51 4.80
N GLN A 62 -16.64 -5.23 3.70
CA GLN A 62 -16.86 -4.64 2.37
C GLN A 62 -18.04 -3.67 2.35
N LYS A 63 -19.16 -4.04 2.96
CA LYS A 63 -20.36 -3.21 3.04
C LYS A 63 -20.12 -1.91 3.80
N ASN A 64 -19.42 -1.97 4.94
CA ASN A 64 -19.22 -0.80 5.80
C ASN A 64 -18.06 0.10 5.34
N ILE A 65 -17.18 -0.40 4.48
CA ILE A 65 -16.14 0.39 3.82
C ILE A 65 -16.62 0.94 2.47
N ASN A 66 -17.79 0.48 1.98
CA ASN A 66 -18.34 0.81 0.66
C ASN A 66 -17.37 0.50 -0.50
N ASP A 67 -16.63 -0.59 -0.38
CA ASP A 67 -15.71 -1.05 -1.41
C ASP A 67 -15.76 -2.58 -1.52
N ASN A 68 -16.34 -3.08 -2.60
CA ASN A 68 -16.47 -4.51 -2.85
C ASN A 68 -15.18 -5.15 -3.41
N ASN A 69 -14.19 -4.33 -3.75
CA ASN A 69 -12.92 -4.78 -4.35
C ASN A 69 -11.74 -4.75 -3.36
N ILE A 70 -12.03 -4.68 -2.06
CA ILE A 70 -10.97 -4.72 -1.04
C ILE A 70 -10.21 -6.03 -1.15
N GLU A 71 -8.89 -5.94 -1.29
CA GLU A 71 -8.01 -7.09 -1.23
C GLU A 71 -8.00 -7.64 0.20
N TYR A 72 -8.13 -8.96 0.34
CA TYR A 72 -8.02 -9.64 1.62
C TYR A 72 -7.32 -10.99 1.50
N GLU A 73 -6.73 -11.42 2.60
CA GLU A 73 -6.06 -12.71 2.73
C GLU A 73 -6.68 -13.45 3.93
N ILE A 74 -7.06 -14.73 3.72
CA ILE A 74 -7.70 -15.54 4.75
C ILE A 74 -6.70 -16.53 5.30
N TYR A 75 -6.50 -16.47 6.62
CA TYR A 75 -5.73 -17.43 7.40
C TYR A 75 -6.66 -18.23 8.31
N THR A 76 -6.13 -19.25 8.98
CA THR A 76 -6.94 -20.13 9.85
C THR A 76 -7.69 -19.36 10.94
N GLU A 77 -7.00 -18.45 11.62
CA GLU A 77 -7.58 -17.67 12.73
C GLU A 77 -7.64 -16.16 12.45
N GLU A 78 -7.22 -15.74 11.26
CA GLU A 78 -7.12 -14.32 10.93
C GLU A 78 -7.60 -14.04 9.51
N ILE A 79 -8.10 -12.82 9.29
CA ILE A 79 -8.37 -12.26 7.97
C ILE A 79 -7.68 -10.90 7.92
N LEU A 80 -6.78 -10.73 6.96
CA LEU A 80 -6.08 -9.49 6.69
C LEU A 80 -6.77 -8.76 5.54
N PHE A 81 -7.24 -7.54 5.79
CA PHE A 81 -7.81 -6.65 4.77
C PHE A 81 -6.83 -5.52 4.45
N LYS A 82 -6.66 -5.23 3.16
CA LYS A 82 -5.86 -4.10 2.66
C LYS A 82 -6.80 -2.98 2.22
N ILE A 83 -7.05 -2.03 3.11
CA ILE A 83 -7.98 -0.92 2.89
C ILE A 83 -7.25 0.23 2.21
N PRO A 84 -7.68 0.68 1.01
CA PRO A 84 -7.07 1.83 0.33
C PRO A 84 -7.17 3.10 1.17
N LYS A 85 -6.06 3.86 1.30
CA LYS A 85 -6.03 5.13 2.05
C LYS A 85 -6.90 6.22 1.43
N ASP A 86 -7.07 6.18 0.13
CA ASP A 86 -7.80 7.17 -0.68
C ASP A 86 -9.31 6.92 -0.69
N ASN A 87 -9.79 5.92 0.05
CA ASN A 87 -11.22 5.64 0.15
C ASN A 87 -11.91 6.77 0.92
N GLN A 88 -12.46 7.75 0.18
CA GLN A 88 -13.15 8.92 0.73
C GLN A 88 -14.41 8.56 1.54
N ASN A 89 -14.96 7.38 1.34
CA ASN A 89 -16.15 6.90 2.02
C ASN A 89 -15.82 6.18 3.34
N PHE A 90 -14.55 5.92 3.61
CA PHE A 90 -14.12 5.23 4.81
C PHE A 90 -13.98 6.18 6.00
N SER A 91 -14.91 6.09 6.94
CA SER A 91 -14.79 6.72 8.25
C SER A 91 -14.35 5.68 9.29
N GLY A 92 -13.09 5.70 9.67
CA GLY A 92 -12.56 4.75 10.65
C GLY A 92 -13.34 4.75 11.96
N THR A 93 -13.71 5.94 12.48
CA THR A 93 -14.47 6.05 13.74
C THR A 93 -15.82 5.35 13.67
N ILE A 94 -16.57 5.52 12.58
CA ILE A 94 -17.87 4.88 12.40
C ILE A 94 -17.69 3.37 12.21
N PHE A 95 -16.74 2.99 11.37
CA PHE A 95 -16.45 1.59 11.07
C PHE A 95 -16.08 0.78 12.31
N PHE A 96 -15.14 1.29 13.15
CA PHE A 96 -14.71 0.57 14.34
C PHE A 96 -15.81 0.50 15.40
N LYS A 97 -16.64 1.52 15.53
CA LYS A 97 -17.80 1.45 16.40
C LYS A 97 -18.77 0.35 15.97
N LEU A 98 -19.07 0.26 14.66
CA LEU A 98 -19.92 -0.80 14.13
C LEU A 98 -19.28 -2.19 14.27
N LEU A 99 -17.96 -2.27 14.11
CA LEU A 99 -17.22 -3.51 14.31
C LEU A 99 -17.31 -3.98 15.76
N ASP A 100 -17.09 -3.09 16.74
CA ASP A 100 -17.23 -3.37 18.18
C ASP A 100 -18.62 -3.90 18.53
N GLU A 101 -19.66 -3.25 18.01
CA GLU A 101 -21.07 -3.66 18.25
C GLU A 101 -21.38 -5.04 17.66
N ASN A 102 -20.66 -5.49 16.65
CA ASN A 102 -20.90 -6.75 15.95
C ASN A 102 -19.85 -7.85 16.24
N CYS A 103 -18.83 -7.59 17.04
CA CYS A 103 -17.77 -8.55 17.34
C CYS A 103 -18.30 -9.90 17.82
N ILE A 104 -19.30 -9.90 18.72
CA ILE A 104 -19.88 -11.13 19.27
C ILE A 104 -20.63 -11.91 18.17
N ASN A 105 -21.44 -11.24 17.37
CA ASN A 105 -22.23 -11.87 16.32
C ASN A 105 -21.35 -12.48 15.23
N LEU A 106 -20.28 -11.78 14.85
CA LEU A 106 -19.31 -12.19 13.84
C LEU A 106 -18.24 -13.16 14.41
N LYS A 107 -18.26 -13.43 15.72
CA LYS A 107 -17.26 -14.27 16.41
C LYS A 107 -15.83 -13.77 16.21
N ILE A 108 -15.66 -12.45 16.30
CA ILE A 108 -14.37 -11.79 16.25
C ILE A 108 -13.80 -11.74 17.66
N LYS A 109 -12.58 -12.26 17.85
CA LYS A 109 -11.85 -12.22 19.12
C LYS A 109 -11.19 -10.87 19.35
N ASN A 110 -10.55 -10.37 18.31
CA ASN A 110 -9.79 -9.13 18.34
C ASN A 110 -9.62 -8.57 16.93
N TYR A 111 -9.31 -7.29 16.83
CA TYR A 111 -8.87 -6.69 15.58
C TYR A 111 -7.76 -5.66 15.84
N SER A 112 -6.92 -5.44 14.86
CA SER A 112 -5.85 -4.45 14.91
C SER A 112 -5.68 -3.74 13.58
N ILE A 113 -5.20 -2.51 13.65
CA ILE A 113 -4.82 -1.74 12.47
C ILE A 113 -3.32 -1.58 12.48
N SER A 114 -2.71 -1.79 11.33
CA SER A 114 -1.31 -1.47 11.12
C SER A 114 -1.13 -0.67 9.83
N MET A 115 -0.13 0.18 9.84
CA MET A 115 0.33 0.79 8.60
C MET A 115 1.05 -0.26 7.75
N SER A 116 1.08 -0.03 6.45
CA SER A 116 1.93 -0.83 5.55
C SER A 116 3.39 -0.80 6.01
N THR A 117 4.09 -1.85 5.70
CA THR A 117 5.51 -2.02 6.03
C THR A 117 6.42 -1.39 4.97
N LEU A 118 7.71 -1.30 5.25
CA LEU A 118 8.71 -0.90 4.25
C LEU A 118 8.81 -1.92 3.10
N GLU A 119 8.47 -3.18 3.36
CA GLU A 119 8.37 -4.23 2.35
C GLU A 119 7.25 -3.95 1.35
N ASP A 120 6.07 -3.53 1.83
CA ASP A 120 4.96 -3.11 0.96
C ASP A 120 5.37 -1.93 0.08
N VAL A 121 6.10 -0.97 0.65
CA VAL A 121 6.67 0.16 -0.10
C VAL A 121 7.60 -0.32 -1.20
N PHE A 122 8.53 -1.22 -0.88
CA PHE A 122 9.47 -1.78 -1.86
C PHE A 122 8.74 -2.49 -3.01
N ILE A 123 7.75 -3.32 -2.68
CA ILE A 123 6.93 -4.02 -3.68
C ILE A 123 6.18 -3.03 -4.56
N ASN A 124 5.57 -2.00 -3.98
CA ASN A 124 4.83 -0.99 -4.72
C ASN A 124 5.73 -0.18 -5.66
N VAL A 125 6.89 0.27 -5.18
CA VAL A 125 7.87 1.00 -5.99
C VAL A 125 8.42 0.13 -7.12
N SER A 126 8.68 -1.16 -6.87
CA SER A 126 9.15 -2.10 -7.87
C SER A 126 8.09 -2.40 -8.93
N LYS A 127 6.82 -2.56 -8.55
CA LYS A 127 5.69 -2.74 -9.49
C LYS A 127 5.49 -1.51 -10.38
N LEU A 128 5.58 -0.31 -9.83
CA LEU A 128 5.49 0.93 -10.61
C LEU A 128 6.58 1.02 -11.69
N THR A 129 7.77 0.51 -11.41
CA THR A 129 8.88 0.46 -12.37
C THR A 129 8.61 -0.52 -13.50
N LYS A 130 8.07 -1.72 -13.19
CA LYS A 130 7.72 -2.72 -14.21
C LYS A 130 6.60 -2.22 -15.11
N ALA A 131 5.53 -1.67 -14.55
CA ALA A 131 4.43 -1.10 -15.31
C ALA A 131 4.86 0.03 -16.26
N LYS A 132 5.86 0.85 -15.88
CA LYS A 132 6.45 1.85 -16.77
C LYS A 132 7.15 1.23 -17.97
N ARG A 133 7.80 0.06 -17.81
CA ARG A 133 8.47 -0.63 -18.91
C ARG A 133 7.49 -1.32 -19.87
N GLU A 134 6.42 -1.92 -19.33
CA GLU A 134 5.40 -2.56 -20.17
C GLU A 134 4.64 -1.59 -21.07
N ILE A 135 4.60 -0.31 -20.70
CA ILE A 135 3.99 0.77 -21.51
C ILE A 135 4.98 1.37 -22.53
N MET A 136 6.26 1.10 -22.41
CA MET A 136 7.28 1.62 -23.35
C MET A 136 7.29 0.92 -24.71
N TYR A 137 6.53 -0.17 -24.87
CA TYR A 137 6.41 -0.90 -26.14
C TYR A 137 4.93 -1.13 -26.43
N ASP A 138 4.47 -0.78 -27.62
CA ASP A 138 3.15 -1.15 -28.10
C ASP A 138 3.08 -2.66 -28.40
N ILE A 139 1.88 -3.11 -28.78
CA ILE A 139 1.60 -4.52 -29.09
C ILE A 139 2.47 -5.01 -30.27
N ASP A 140 2.96 -4.10 -31.09
CA ASP A 140 3.80 -4.36 -32.27
C ASP A 140 5.30 -4.22 -31.97
N GLY A 141 5.67 -3.91 -30.70
CA GLY A 141 7.06 -3.81 -30.26
C GLY A 141 7.70 -2.46 -30.61
N ASN A 142 6.92 -1.44 -31.01
CA ASN A 142 7.44 -0.10 -31.27
C ASN A 142 7.58 0.67 -29.95
N ARG A 143 8.68 1.40 -29.82
CA ARG A 143 8.93 2.25 -28.65
C ARG A 143 7.97 3.44 -28.67
N LEU A 144 7.09 3.53 -27.67
CA LEU A 144 6.26 4.72 -27.48
C LEU A 144 7.14 5.87 -26.98
N GLU A 145 6.96 7.06 -27.54
CA GLU A 145 7.76 8.24 -27.16
C GLU A 145 7.41 8.71 -25.74
N ASP A 146 8.45 9.03 -24.96
CA ASP A 146 8.38 9.31 -23.52
C ASP A 146 7.41 10.45 -23.14
N GLU A 147 7.13 11.41 -24.01
CA GLU A 147 6.30 12.58 -23.72
C GLU A 147 4.79 12.27 -23.71
N GLU A 148 4.29 11.45 -24.62
CA GLU A 148 2.86 11.09 -24.68
C GLU A 148 2.45 10.20 -23.50
N ILE A 149 3.35 9.30 -23.09
CA ILE A 149 3.14 8.42 -21.93
C ILE A 149 3.14 9.23 -20.62
N LEU A 150 3.98 10.25 -20.54
CA LEU A 150 4.07 11.12 -19.37
C LEU A 150 2.81 11.98 -19.20
N GLU A 151 2.23 12.46 -20.30
CA GLU A 151 0.99 13.25 -20.27
C GLU A 151 -0.24 12.40 -19.96
N GLN A 152 -0.34 11.20 -20.52
CA GLN A 152 -1.46 10.32 -20.26
C GLN A 152 -1.47 9.85 -18.80
N LYS A 153 -0.29 9.57 -18.21
CA LYS A 153 -0.14 9.21 -16.79
C LYS A 153 -0.30 10.38 -15.82
N LYS A 154 0.01 11.60 -16.24
CA LYS A 154 -0.32 12.80 -15.45
C LYS A 154 -1.83 13.00 -15.30
N ARG A 155 -2.62 12.52 -16.24
CA ARG A 155 -4.09 12.56 -16.18
C ARG A 155 -4.70 11.42 -15.36
N GLU A 156 -4.08 10.24 -15.34
CA GLU A 156 -4.61 9.05 -14.66
C GLU A 156 -4.10 8.86 -13.23
N ASN A 157 -2.93 9.39 -12.90
CA ASN A 157 -2.34 9.26 -11.56
C ASN A 157 -1.69 10.57 -11.12
N ASN A 158 -2.30 11.22 -10.14
CA ASN A 158 -1.79 12.41 -9.43
C ASN A 158 -0.50 12.12 -8.59
N TYR A 159 0.30 11.12 -8.93
CA TYR A 159 1.43 10.60 -8.15
C TYR A 159 2.75 10.54 -8.94
N LEU A 160 3.00 11.49 -9.81
CA LEU A 160 4.34 11.70 -10.33
C LEU A 160 5.03 12.76 -9.46
N ILE A 161 5.77 12.31 -8.47
CA ILE A 161 6.73 13.18 -7.81
C ILE A 161 7.91 13.30 -8.72
N LEU A 162 7.91 14.41 -9.42
CA LEU A 162 9.14 14.98 -9.93
C LEU A 162 9.98 15.34 -8.70
N TYR A 163 11.23 14.88 -8.68
CA TYR A 163 12.23 15.43 -7.78
C TYR A 163 12.26 16.93 -8.01
N ASP A 164 11.87 17.69 -7.01
CA ASP A 164 12.18 19.11 -6.97
C ASP A 164 13.64 19.21 -6.53
N ASP A 165 14.54 19.33 -7.52
CA ASP A 165 15.98 19.54 -7.31
C ASP A 165 16.30 20.90 -6.63
N ASN A 166 15.28 21.72 -6.37
CA ASN A 166 15.46 23.07 -5.88
C ASN A 166 15.51 23.22 -4.35
N ASN A 167 15.44 22.13 -3.57
CA ASN A 167 15.48 22.22 -2.11
C ASN A 167 16.79 21.71 -1.46
N TYR A 168 17.90 21.73 -2.20
CA TYR A 168 19.22 21.38 -1.68
C TYR A 168 20.14 22.58 -1.45
N ASN A 169 19.58 23.78 -1.28
CA ASN A 169 20.36 24.90 -0.77
C ASN A 169 19.73 25.46 0.50
N GLU A 170 20.58 25.50 1.57
CA GLU A 170 20.43 26.17 2.86
C GLU A 170 19.85 25.28 3.99
N LYS A 171 20.72 24.72 4.79
CA LYS A 171 21.48 25.13 5.97
C LYS A 171 22.21 23.97 6.59
#